data_acca7e0b98e858f567aa0e9ed55af5e3
#
_entry.id   acca7e0b98e858f567aa0e9ed55af5e3
#
_cell.length_a   1.000
_cell.length_b   1.000
_cell.length_c   1.000
_cell.angle_alpha   90.00
_cell.angle_beta   90.00
_cell.angle_gamma   90.00
#
_symmetry.space_group_name_H-M   'P 1'
#
loop_
_entity.id
_entity.type
_entity.pdbx_description
1 polymer ?
#
loop_
_entity_poly.entity_id
_entity_poly.type
_entity_poly.pdbx_seq_one_letter_code
_entity_poly.pdbx_strand_id
1 'polypeptide(L)'
;MPAYRAVFGHVNDVPPGTAYESREEVKAAKLHKENEAGISWGRDDDGERAADAIVLNKGYEDDVDNWQEVIYTGAGGKTRNSTRQTSDQTWDNKGNSSLRRSRVKGNFVRVIRGSAGERAYSPVNGYRYDGLYKVVDDWSETGRSGFKICRFVLHRLSDEWQDLTSFEQQIRELLHVGAQGGGGDEEADSEIVRRRSMSVERIVRKSAVTRRVKRLHGYVCQICRTPLRINSSGKNYAEGAHIHALGGPQGGPDVDGNVLCLCPNCHVKLDRGALYLTDDFQAVDRFAAESGPSVVPLRMVSGHRVQERFIRAHRRFWNILDGVDAS
;
A
#
# COMPACT_ATOMS: atom_id res chain seq x y z
N MET A 1 -25.73 -9.91 17.70
CA MET A 1 -24.44 -9.78 16.98
C MET A 1 -23.48 -9.03 17.88
N PRO A 2 -22.19 -9.42 17.98
CA PRO A 2 -21.25 -8.65 18.77
C PRO A 2 -21.15 -7.23 18.22
N ALA A 3 -21.01 -6.24 19.13
CA ALA A 3 -20.88 -4.83 18.76
C ALA A 3 -19.67 -4.62 17.82
N TYR A 4 -19.79 -3.70 16.86
CA TYR A 4 -18.67 -3.33 15.99
C TYR A 4 -17.49 -2.81 16.82
N ARG A 5 -16.34 -3.41 16.64
CA ARG A 5 -15.08 -2.94 17.21
C ARG A 5 -14.21 -2.37 16.09
N ALA A 6 -13.80 -1.12 16.24
CA ALA A 6 -12.88 -0.49 15.29
C ALA A 6 -11.53 -1.20 15.29
N VAL A 7 -10.95 -1.36 14.12
CA VAL A 7 -9.59 -1.85 13.91
C VAL A 7 -8.87 -0.80 13.06
N PHE A 8 -7.79 -0.22 13.59
CA PHE A 8 -7.00 0.79 12.90
C PHE A 8 -5.88 0.13 12.08
N GLY A 9 -6.28 -0.70 11.12
CA GLY A 9 -5.40 -1.54 10.32
C GLY A 9 -6.19 -2.48 9.42
N HIS A 10 -5.56 -3.54 8.95
CA HIS A 10 -6.22 -4.61 8.21
C HIS A 10 -7.17 -5.41 9.10
N VAL A 11 -8.21 -5.93 8.50
CA VAL A 11 -9.26 -6.71 9.19
C VAL A 11 -9.26 -8.13 8.66
N ASN A 12 -9.21 -9.12 9.56
CA ASN A 12 -9.43 -10.55 9.27
C ASN A 12 -8.65 -11.10 8.06
N ASP A 13 -7.40 -10.71 7.89
CA ASP A 13 -6.55 -11.11 6.77
C ASP A 13 -7.11 -10.75 5.37
N VAL A 14 -8.05 -9.81 5.30
CA VAL A 14 -8.57 -9.29 4.03
C VAL A 14 -7.49 -8.46 3.35
N PRO A 15 -6.94 -8.93 2.21
CA PRO A 15 -5.89 -8.18 1.53
C PRO A 15 -6.46 -7.00 0.74
N PRO A 16 -5.70 -5.91 0.55
CA PRO A 16 -6.01 -4.91 -0.45
C PRO A 16 -6.22 -5.54 -1.84
N GLY A 17 -7.17 -5.02 -2.60
CA GLY A 17 -7.61 -5.58 -3.87
C GLY A 17 -8.82 -6.51 -3.77
N THR A 18 -9.29 -6.86 -2.55
CA THR A 18 -10.49 -7.68 -2.36
C THR A 18 -11.73 -6.91 -2.83
N ALA A 19 -12.50 -7.53 -3.73
CA ALA A 19 -13.73 -6.97 -4.30
C ALA A 19 -14.97 -7.44 -3.53
N TYR A 20 -16.02 -6.62 -3.53
CA TYR A 20 -17.31 -6.85 -2.91
C TYR A 20 -18.41 -6.36 -3.84
N GLU A 21 -19.54 -7.04 -3.86
CA GLU A 21 -20.67 -6.64 -4.70
C GLU A 21 -21.47 -5.49 -4.09
N SER A 22 -21.52 -5.41 -2.76
CA SER A 22 -22.35 -4.45 -2.04
C SER A 22 -21.70 -3.88 -0.78
N ARG A 23 -22.32 -2.82 -0.21
CA ARG A 23 -21.95 -2.25 1.08
C ARG A 23 -22.23 -3.20 2.24
N GLU A 24 -23.22 -4.05 2.10
CA GLU A 24 -23.59 -5.10 3.06
C GLU A 24 -22.45 -6.10 3.20
N GLU A 25 -21.82 -6.51 2.09
CA GLU A 25 -20.67 -7.41 2.11
C GLU A 25 -19.44 -6.75 2.73
N VAL A 26 -19.15 -5.49 2.39
CA VAL A 26 -18.09 -4.70 3.02
C VAL A 26 -18.27 -4.63 4.53
N LYS A 27 -19.52 -4.43 5.01
CA LYS A 27 -19.86 -4.42 6.44
C LYS A 27 -19.75 -5.81 7.06
N ALA A 28 -20.21 -6.85 6.38
CA ALA A 28 -20.09 -8.23 6.82
C ALA A 28 -18.63 -8.65 7.00
N ALA A 29 -17.74 -8.19 6.10
CA ALA A 29 -16.29 -8.33 6.20
C ALA A 29 -15.64 -7.44 7.28
N LYS A 30 -16.43 -6.64 8.02
CA LYS A 30 -15.99 -5.71 9.09
C LYS A 30 -15.01 -4.63 8.61
N LEU A 31 -14.94 -4.37 7.31
CA LEU A 31 -14.12 -3.30 6.76
C LEU A 31 -14.71 -1.92 7.02
N HIS A 32 -16.01 -1.83 7.17
CA HIS A 32 -16.76 -0.60 7.45
C HIS A 32 -17.96 -0.88 8.35
N LYS A 33 -18.31 0.05 9.21
CA LYS A 33 -19.38 -0.10 10.20
C LYS A 33 -20.80 0.03 9.61
N GLU A 34 -20.96 0.95 8.66
CA GLU A 34 -22.25 1.39 8.16
C GLU A 34 -22.42 1.09 6.67
N ASN A 35 -23.64 0.94 6.20
CA ASN A 35 -23.93 0.73 4.78
C ASN A 35 -24.04 2.06 4.00
N GLU A 36 -24.52 3.13 4.64
CA GLU A 36 -24.78 4.41 3.97
C GLU A 36 -23.69 5.48 4.25
N ALA A 37 -23.12 5.50 5.45
CA ALA A 37 -22.11 6.50 5.83
C ALA A 37 -20.82 6.33 5.05
N GLY A 38 -20.21 7.46 4.68
CA GLY A 38 -18.90 7.47 4.02
C GLY A 38 -17.73 7.26 4.98
N ILE A 39 -17.90 7.61 6.27
CA ILE A 39 -16.86 7.49 7.30
C ILE A 39 -17.30 6.48 8.35
N SER A 40 -16.50 5.45 8.55
CA SER A 40 -16.61 4.50 9.65
C SER A 40 -15.72 4.93 10.81
N TRP A 41 -16.20 4.72 12.03
CA TRP A 41 -15.46 5.05 13.24
C TRP A 41 -15.83 4.15 14.42
N GLY A 42 -14.93 4.04 15.37
CA GLY A 42 -15.15 3.38 16.63
C GLY A 42 -14.29 4.02 17.74
N ARG A 43 -14.10 3.30 18.84
CA ARG A 43 -13.25 3.79 19.93
C ARG A 43 -11.82 3.34 19.72
N ASP A 44 -10.88 4.27 19.92
CA ASP A 44 -9.45 3.99 19.96
C ASP A 44 -9.01 3.48 21.36
N ASP A 45 -7.71 3.29 21.53
CA ASP A 45 -7.14 2.77 22.78
C ASP A 45 -7.31 3.72 23.98
N ASP A 46 -7.54 5.02 23.73
CA ASP A 46 -7.89 6.00 24.76
C ASP A 46 -9.39 6.04 25.05
N GLY A 47 -10.20 5.24 24.36
CA GLY A 47 -11.66 5.22 24.47
C GLY A 47 -12.35 6.32 23.68
N GLU A 48 -11.62 7.13 22.92
CA GLU A 48 -12.14 8.22 22.11
C GLU A 48 -12.56 7.75 20.70
N ARG A 49 -13.43 8.52 20.05
CA ARG A 49 -13.88 8.20 18.69
C ARG A 49 -12.81 8.53 17.68
N ALA A 50 -12.37 7.54 16.89
CA ALA A 50 -11.45 7.67 15.79
C ALA A 50 -11.98 6.95 14.55
N ALA A 51 -11.69 7.47 13.36
CA ALA A 51 -12.10 6.87 12.10
C ALA A 51 -11.18 5.69 11.75
N ASP A 52 -11.76 4.62 11.25
CA ASP A 52 -11.05 3.40 10.84
C ASP A 52 -11.25 3.01 9.38
N ALA A 53 -12.23 3.64 8.68
CA ALA A 53 -12.42 3.47 7.25
C ALA A 53 -13.14 4.66 6.61
N ILE A 54 -12.88 4.88 5.30
CA ILE A 54 -13.67 5.75 4.44
C ILE A 54 -14.10 5.04 3.17
N VAL A 55 -15.16 5.56 2.55
CA VAL A 55 -15.64 5.10 1.24
C VAL A 55 -15.59 6.24 0.24
N LEU A 56 -14.92 6.00 -0.88
CA LEU A 56 -14.88 6.85 -2.06
C LEU A 56 -15.84 6.28 -3.11
N ASN A 57 -16.98 6.90 -3.26
CA ASN A 57 -18.01 6.47 -4.22
C ASN A 57 -18.80 7.68 -4.77
N LYS A 58 -18.07 8.77 -5.06
CA LYS A 58 -18.63 10.04 -5.56
C LYS A 58 -19.69 10.61 -4.60
N GLY A 59 -19.43 10.50 -3.30
CA GLY A 59 -20.32 10.98 -2.26
C GLY A 59 -20.42 12.49 -2.23
N TYR A 60 -19.35 13.21 -2.53
CA TYR A 60 -19.27 14.66 -2.63
C TYR A 60 -18.56 15.06 -3.91
N GLU A 61 -19.01 16.19 -4.53
CA GLU A 61 -18.45 16.72 -5.76
C GLU A 61 -17.03 17.28 -5.60
N ASP A 62 -16.62 17.52 -4.36
CA ASP A 62 -15.33 18.07 -4.01
C ASP A 62 -14.27 16.99 -3.73
N ASP A 63 -14.65 15.69 -3.71
CA ASP A 63 -13.70 14.61 -3.53
C ASP A 63 -12.69 14.57 -4.69
N VAL A 64 -11.40 14.43 -4.34
CA VAL A 64 -10.32 14.24 -5.31
C VAL A 64 -9.60 12.94 -4.97
N ASP A 65 -9.51 12.03 -5.92
CA ASP A 65 -8.85 10.76 -5.76
C ASP A 65 -7.71 10.63 -6.77
N ASN A 66 -6.48 10.62 -6.28
CA ASN A 66 -5.25 10.41 -7.04
C ASN A 66 -4.55 9.10 -6.67
N TRP A 67 -5.28 8.12 -6.15
CA TRP A 67 -4.76 6.84 -5.66
C TRP A 67 -3.80 6.94 -4.47
N GLN A 68 -2.62 7.54 -4.65
CA GLN A 68 -1.63 7.70 -3.58
C GLN A 68 -2.05 8.78 -2.58
N GLU A 69 -2.80 9.76 -3.05
CA GLU A 69 -3.32 10.87 -2.28
C GLU A 69 -4.82 11.03 -2.53
N VAL A 70 -5.57 11.09 -1.47
CA VAL A 70 -7.00 11.36 -1.51
C VAL A 70 -7.28 12.65 -0.77
N ILE A 71 -7.96 13.60 -1.43
CA ILE A 71 -8.52 14.77 -0.75
C ILE A 71 -10.01 14.50 -0.54
N TYR A 72 -10.33 14.07 0.66
CA TYR A 72 -11.65 13.60 1.05
C TYR A 72 -12.50 14.72 1.64
N THR A 73 -13.76 14.79 1.25
CA THR A 73 -14.75 15.72 1.80
C THR A 73 -15.45 15.07 2.99
N GLY A 74 -15.49 15.80 4.10
CA GLY A 74 -16.12 15.33 5.33
C GLY A 74 -17.61 15.03 5.20
N ALA A 75 -18.19 14.52 6.26
CA ALA A 75 -19.60 14.16 6.31
C ALA A 75 -20.49 15.33 6.75
N GLY A 76 -21.75 15.32 6.30
CA GLY A 76 -22.79 16.28 6.68
C GLY A 76 -23.09 17.29 5.59
N GLY A 77 -24.04 18.18 5.85
CA GLY A 77 -24.42 19.29 4.99
C GLY A 77 -25.12 18.93 3.68
N LYS A 78 -25.58 17.69 3.50
CA LYS A 78 -26.39 17.27 2.32
C LYS A 78 -27.73 16.70 2.76
N THR A 79 -28.71 16.86 1.90
CA THR A 79 -29.99 16.11 2.00
C THR A 79 -29.80 14.68 1.50
N ARG A 80 -30.64 13.78 1.98
CA ARG A 80 -30.66 12.37 1.53
C ARG A 80 -30.82 12.31 0.01
N ASN A 81 -30.02 11.50 -0.65
CA ASN A 81 -29.99 11.33 -2.11
C ASN A 81 -29.45 12.52 -2.93
N SER A 82 -28.88 13.55 -2.32
CA SER A 82 -28.17 14.62 -3.03
C SER A 82 -26.68 14.35 -3.10
N THR A 83 -26.04 14.68 -4.22
CA THR A 83 -24.58 14.75 -4.35
C THR A 83 -24.06 16.15 -4.03
N ARG A 84 -24.94 17.17 -4.02
CA ARG A 84 -24.60 18.56 -3.77
C ARG A 84 -24.76 18.89 -2.30
N GLN A 85 -23.85 19.71 -1.80
CA GLN A 85 -23.92 20.32 -0.50
C GLN A 85 -25.10 21.29 -0.43
N THR A 86 -25.84 21.31 0.68
CA THR A 86 -27.00 22.18 0.91
C THR A 86 -26.89 23.02 2.17
N SER A 87 -25.89 22.74 3.02
CA SER A 87 -25.55 23.51 4.21
C SER A 87 -24.08 23.26 4.60
N ASP A 88 -23.56 24.08 5.50
CA ASP A 88 -22.19 23.96 5.98
C ASP A 88 -21.96 22.62 6.69
N GLN A 89 -20.76 22.04 6.48
CA GLN A 89 -20.25 20.98 7.34
C GLN A 89 -19.63 21.56 8.61
N THR A 90 -19.60 20.77 9.66
CA THR A 90 -18.99 21.16 10.93
C THR A 90 -18.00 20.10 11.41
N TRP A 91 -17.05 20.53 12.22
CA TRP A 91 -16.11 19.62 12.89
C TRP A 91 -16.77 18.79 14.00
N ASP A 92 -17.96 19.18 14.48
CA ASP A 92 -18.72 18.45 15.49
C ASP A 92 -19.42 17.19 14.93
N ASN A 93 -19.50 17.09 13.59
CA ASN A 93 -19.96 15.86 12.96
C ASN A 93 -19.07 14.69 13.40
N LYS A 94 -19.71 13.59 13.85
CA LYS A 94 -19.01 12.43 14.43
C LYS A 94 -17.97 11.84 13.46
N GLY A 95 -18.25 11.81 12.17
CA GLY A 95 -17.29 11.34 11.16
C GLY A 95 -16.08 12.28 11.04
N ASN A 96 -16.33 13.61 10.94
CA ASN A 96 -15.29 14.61 10.77
C ASN A 96 -14.37 14.65 12.00
N SER A 97 -14.94 14.74 13.20
CA SER A 97 -14.16 14.71 14.46
C SER A 97 -13.34 13.42 14.59
N SER A 98 -13.89 12.28 14.12
CA SER A 98 -13.20 10.99 14.16
C SER A 98 -12.01 10.93 13.19
N LEU A 99 -12.12 11.50 11.97
CA LEU A 99 -10.97 11.59 11.04
C LEU A 99 -9.88 12.52 11.58
N ARG A 100 -10.24 13.65 12.19
CA ARG A 100 -9.27 14.51 12.89
C ARG A 100 -8.57 13.77 14.02
N ARG A 101 -9.32 12.97 14.79
CA ARG A 101 -8.73 12.15 15.85
C ARG A 101 -7.74 11.15 15.28
N SER A 102 -8.08 10.48 14.17
CA SER A 102 -7.17 9.54 13.51
C SER A 102 -5.90 10.22 13.00
N ARG A 103 -6.00 11.46 12.49
CA ARG A 103 -4.82 12.28 12.14
C ARG A 103 -3.91 12.50 13.36
N VAL A 104 -4.47 12.99 14.46
CA VAL A 104 -3.71 13.33 15.67
C VAL A 104 -3.05 12.10 16.31
N LYS A 105 -3.75 10.96 16.32
CA LYS A 105 -3.24 9.70 16.89
C LYS A 105 -2.35 8.91 15.93
N GLY A 106 -2.31 9.29 14.65
CA GLY A 106 -1.60 8.53 13.62
C GLY A 106 -2.28 7.20 13.26
N ASN A 107 -3.58 7.05 13.56
CA ASN A 107 -4.33 5.84 13.24
C ASN A 107 -4.46 5.67 11.72
N PHE A 108 -4.36 4.43 11.26
CA PHE A 108 -4.57 4.11 9.85
C PHE A 108 -6.05 3.97 9.52
N VAL A 109 -6.41 4.44 8.33
CA VAL A 109 -7.77 4.46 7.81
C VAL A 109 -7.83 3.59 6.56
N ARG A 110 -8.73 2.62 6.53
CA ARG A 110 -9.00 1.80 5.34
C ARG A 110 -9.70 2.64 4.28
N VAL A 111 -9.24 2.53 3.03
CA VAL A 111 -9.91 3.14 1.89
C VAL A 111 -10.64 2.07 1.09
N ILE A 112 -11.93 2.29 0.88
CA ILE A 112 -12.80 1.44 0.09
C ILE A 112 -13.33 2.28 -1.08
N ARG A 113 -13.09 1.83 -2.31
CA ARG A 113 -13.59 2.49 -3.52
C ARG A 113 -14.82 1.78 -4.05
N GLY A 114 -15.84 2.55 -4.37
CA GLY A 114 -17.04 2.07 -5.07
C GLY A 114 -17.00 2.42 -6.55
N SER A 115 -17.80 1.72 -7.33
CA SER A 115 -17.84 1.83 -8.82
C SER A 115 -18.26 3.20 -9.35
N ALA A 116 -18.95 4.02 -8.54
CA ALA A 116 -19.33 5.38 -8.94
C ALA A 116 -18.24 6.43 -8.67
N GLY A 117 -17.11 6.08 -8.06
CA GLY A 117 -15.99 6.98 -7.74
C GLY A 117 -15.21 7.45 -8.96
N GLU A 118 -13.95 7.84 -8.77
CA GLU A 118 -13.07 8.28 -9.85
C GLU A 118 -12.79 7.11 -10.80
N ARG A 119 -13.13 7.26 -12.07
CA ARG A 119 -13.09 6.21 -13.09
C ARG A 119 -11.71 5.55 -13.23
N ALA A 120 -10.65 6.33 -13.06
CA ALA A 120 -9.27 5.83 -13.17
C ALA A 120 -8.91 4.84 -12.05
N TYR A 121 -9.59 4.88 -10.91
CA TYR A 121 -9.20 4.16 -9.68
C TYR A 121 -10.30 3.27 -9.12
N SER A 122 -11.55 3.49 -9.50
CA SER A 122 -12.71 2.74 -9.02
C SER A 122 -12.81 1.36 -9.67
N PRO A 123 -13.38 0.37 -8.98
CA PRO A 123 -13.72 -0.91 -9.60
C PRO A 123 -14.83 -0.71 -10.66
N VAL A 124 -14.91 -1.63 -11.60
CA VAL A 124 -15.97 -1.58 -12.64
C VAL A 124 -17.36 -1.74 -12.03
N ASN A 125 -17.49 -2.64 -11.02
CA ASN A 125 -18.72 -2.90 -10.30
C ASN A 125 -18.46 -3.01 -8.81
N GLY A 126 -19.48 -2.74 -7.99
CA GLY A 126 -19.43 -2.94 -6.55
C GLY A 126 -18.40 -2.07 -5.84
N TYR A 127 -17.64 -2.68 -4.93
CA TYR A 127 -16.67 -2.04 -4.06
C TYR A 127 -15.36 -2.82 -4.03
N ARG A 128 -14.25 -2.13 -3.73
CA ARG A 128 -12.94 -2.75 -3.56
C ARG A 128 -12.23 -2.13 -2.35
N TYR A 129 -11.65 -2.99 -1.52
CA TYR A 129 -10.76 -2.54 -0.45
C TYR A 129 -9.37 -2.25 -1.02
N ASP A 130 -8.91 -1.01 -0.94
CA ASP A 130 -7.66 -0.58 -1.56
C ASP A 130 -6.50 -0.35 -0.57
N GLY A 131 -6.69 -0.78 0.68
CA GLY A 131 -5.62 -0.79 1.67
C GLY A 131 -5.68 0.36 2.66
N LEU A 132 -4.55 0.58 3.33
CA LEU A 132 -4.41 1.52 4.44
C LEU A 132 -3.85 2.86 3.98
N TYR A 133 -4.40 3.92 4.55
CA TYR A 133 -3.99 5.30 4.35
C TYR A 133 -3.81 5.98 5.71
N LYS A 134 -3.04 7.05 5.73
CA LYS A 134 -2.86 7.92 6.88
C LYS A 134 -3.49 9.27 6.59
N VAL A 135 -4.28 9.81 7.53
CA VAL A 135 -4.74 11.19 7.44
C VAL A 135 -3.56 12.09 7.81
N VAL A 136 -3.11 12.92 6.87
CA VAL A 136 -1.92 13.77 7.04
C VAL A 136 -2.28 15.23 7.28
N ASP A 137 -3.45 15.69 6.77
CA ASP A 137 -3.90 17.06 6.97
C ASP A 137 -5.41 17.19 7.04
N ASP A 138 -5.92 18.30 7.63
CA ASP A 138 -7.32 18.69 7.65
C ASP A 138 -7.49 20.21 7.70
N TRP A 139 -8.46 20.74 6.94
CA TRP A 139 -8.83 22.15 6.93
C TRP A 139 -10.31 22.35 6.59
N SER A 140 -10.79 23.59 6.67
CA SER A 140 -12.10 23.97 6.13
C SER A 140 -11.92 24.95 4.98
N GLU A 141 -12.74 24.78 3.95
CA GLU A 141 -12.80 25.69 2.82
C GLU A 141 -14.24 25.83 2.31
N THR A 142 -14.48 26.75 1.39
CA THR A 142 -15.75 26.84 0.67
C THR A 142 -15.70 25.88 -0.53
N GLY A 143 -16.59 24.87 -0.54
CA GLY A 143 -16.70 23.91 -1.62
C GLY A 143 -17.40 24.46 -2.87
N ARG A 144 -17.48 23.66 -3.91
CA ARG A 144 -18.07 24.02 -5.21
C ARG A 144 -19.52 24.48 -5.12
N SER A 145 -20.28 23.96 -4.19
CA SER A 145 -21.67 24.36 -3.93
C SER A 145 -21.81 25.65 -3.09
N GLY A 146 -20.71 26.31 -2.72
CA GLY A 146 -20.71 27.57 -1.98
C GLY A 146 -20.86 27.46 -0.45
N PHE A 147 -20.90 26.25 0.10
CA PHE A 147 -20.97 25.98 1.54
C PHE A 147 -19.60 25.61 2.10
N LYS A 148 -19.42 25.81 3.40
CA LYS A 148 -18.21 25.35 4.09
C LYS A 148 -18.18 23.83 4.12
N ILE A 149 -17.03 23.27 3.80
CA ILE A 149 -16.74 21.83 3.85
C ILE A 149 -15.49 21.55 4.70
N CYS A 150 -15.46 20.38 5.33
CA CYS A 150 -14.29 19.87 6.01
C CYS A 150 -13.49 19.01 5.02
N ARG A 151 -12.21 19.24 4.92
CA ARG A 151 -11.31 18.54 3.98
C ARG A 151 -10.28 17.73 4.75
N PHE A 152 -9.90 16.61 4.19
CA PHE A 152 -8.88 15.72 4.74
C PHE A 152 -7.96 15.24 3.62
N VAL A 153 -6.66 15.31 3.83
CA VAL A 153 -5.69 14.65 2.96
C VAL A 153 -5.34 13.29 3.55
N LEU A 154 -5.47 12.26 2.75
CA LEU A 154 -5.06 10.91 3.12
C LEU A 154 -3.97 10.44 2.15
N HIS A 155 -2.84 10.03 2.67
CA HIS A 155 -1.77 9.41 1.90
C HIS A 155 -1.80 7.89 2.05
N ARG A 156 -1.68 7.19 0.91
CA ARG A 156 -1.60 5.74 0.90
C ARG A 156 -0.28 5.29 1.53
N LEU A 157 -0.35 4.32 2.41
CA LEU A 157 0.85 3.68 2.94
C LEU A 157 1.57 2.91 1.83
N SER A 158 2.90 2.83 1.90
CA SER A 158 3.69 2.01 0.97
C SER A 158 3.27 0.53 1.02
N ASP A 159 3.55 -0.23 -0.03
CA ASP A 159 3.15 -1.64 -0.11
C ASP A 159 3.71 -2.50 1.03
N GLU A 160 4.86 -2.13 1.56
CA GLU A 160 5.47 -2.79 2.73
C GLU A 160 4.61 -2.63 3.98
N TRP A 161 4.06 -1.44 4.20
CA TRP A 161 3.17 -1.15 5.32
C TRP A 161 1.79 -1.77 5.17
N GLN A 162 1.35 -2.04 3.95
CA GLN A 162 0.07 -2.71 3.68
C GLN A 162 0.02 -4.15 4.20
N ASP A 163 1.17 -4.78 4.47
CA ASP A 163 1.25 -6.15 4.98
C ASP A 163 1.28 -6.24 6.52
N LEU A 164 1.36 -5.10 7.23
CA LEU A 164 1.49 -5.07 8.69
C LEU A 164 0.13 -4.99 9.38
N THR A 165 0.04 -5.52 10.60
CA THR A 165 -1.09 -5.25 11.49
C THR A 165 -1.06 -3.80 11.99
N SER A 166 -2.19 -3.25 12.43
CA SER A 166 -2.26 -1.87 12.93
C SER A 166 -1.26 -1.58 14.06
N PHE A 167 -1.06 -2.53 14.96
CA PHE A 167 -0.11 -2.38 16.07
C PHE A 167 1.35 -2.36 15.59
N GLU A 168 1.72 -3.28 14.70
CA GLU A 168 3.06 -3.34 14.12
C GLU A 168 3.37 -2.08 13.29
N GLN A 169 2.37 -1.55 12.60
CA GLN A 169 2.48 -0.31 11.84
C GLN A 169 2.71 0.90 12.74
N GLN A 170 1.99 1.02 13.86
CA GLN A 170 2.17 2.09 14.85
C GLN A 170 3.57 2.07 15.46
N ILE A 171 4.07 0.89 15.86
CA ILE A 171 5.43 0.75 16.40
C ILE A 171 6.46 1.20 15.36
N ARG A 172 6.31 0.78 14.11
CA ARG A 172 7.23 1.14 13.04
C ARG A 172 7.25 2.63 12.78
N GLU A 173 6.10 3.29 12.81
CA GLU A 173 5.99 4.73 12.64
C GLU A 173 6.68 5.50 13.78
N LEU A 174 6.49 5.08 15.04
CA LEU A 174 7.18 5.66 16.19
C LEU A 174 8.71 5.57 16.06
N LEU A 175 9.21 4.49 15.47
CA LEU A 175 10.65 4.31 15.21
C LEU A 175 11.17 5.13 14.03
N HIS A 176 10.32 5.50 13.06
CA HIS A 176 10.71 6.24 11.85
C HIS A 176 10.56 7.76 11.96
N VAL A 177 9.71 8.27 12.84
CA VAL A 177 9.54 9.73 13.07
C VAL A 177 10.84 10.41 13.52
N GLY A 178 11.81 9.64 14.02
CA GLY A 178 13.15 10.13 14.35
C GLY A 178 14.12 10.31 13.16
N ALA A 179 13.77 9.88 11.95
CA ALA A 179 14.71 9.77 10.83
C ALA A 179 14.46 10.72 9.63
N GLN A 180 13.38 11.50 9.61
CA GLN A 180 13.10 12.42 8.50
C GLN A 180 12.78 13.84 8.96
N GLY A 181 13.83 14.60 9.15
CA GLY A 181 13.81 16.05 9.07
C GLY A 181 14.63 16.48 7.87
N GLY A 182 14.01 17.05 6.83
CA GLY A 182 14.75 17.82 5.82
C GLY A 182 14.26 17.73 4.37
N GLY A 183 13.58 18.79 3.88
CA GLY A 183 13.89 19.47 2.62
C GLY A 183 13.17 19.03 1.32
N GLY A 184 12.24 19.84 0.89
CA GLY A 184 11.82 20.47 -0.33
C GLY A 184 12.23 19.93 -1.73
N ASP A 185 11.24 19.93 -2.66
CA ASP A 185 11.27 20.70 -3.92
C ASP A 185 9.96 20.49 -4.70
N GLU A 186 9.29 21.60 -4.99
CA GLU A 186 8.05 21.72 -5.76
C GLU A 186 8.35 21.95 -7.25
N GLU A 187 8.52 20.95 -8.09
CA GLU A 187 8.50 21.16 -9.55
C GLU A 187 8.20 19.93 -10.42
N ALA A 188 7.50 18.91 -9.93
CA ALA A 188 7.24 17.68 -10.69
C ALA A 188 5.75 17.40 -11.02
N ASP A 189 4.85 18.38 -10.88
CA ASP A 189 3.41 18.09 -10.76
C ASP A 189 2.61 17.93 -12.07
N SER A 190 3.10 18.38 -13.21
CA SER A 190 2.29 18.35 -14.46
C SER A 190 2.52 17.13 -15.37
N GLU A 191 3.66 16.47 -15.30
CA GLU A 191 3.97 15.27 -16.10
C GLU A 191 3.53 13.95 -15.42
N ILE A 192 3.32 14.01 -14.12
CA ILE A 192 2.91 12.90 -13.26
C ILE A 192 1.47 12.45 -13.52
N VAL A 193 0.58 13.37 -13.91
CA VAL A 193 -0.86 13.10 -14.09
C VAL A 193 -1.15 12.16 -15.28
N ARG A 194 -0.37 12.22 -16.34
CA ARG A 194 -0.57 11.37 -17.54
C ARG A 194 -0.08 9.92 -17.37
N ARG A 195 0.88 9.67 -16.49
CA ARG A 195 1.40 8.32 -16.20
C ARG A 195 0.59 7.58 -15.14
N ARG A 196 -0.29 8.26 -14.41
CA ARG A 196 -1.02 7.72 -13.25
C ARG A 196 -2.15 6.75 -13.61
N SER A 197 -2.88 6.93 -14.70
CA SER A 197 -4.01 6.07 -15.06
C SER A 197 -3.64 4.64 -15.45
N MET A 198 -2.45 4.40 -15.99
CA MET A 198 -1.93 3.05 -16.29
C MET A 198 -1.29 2.37 -15.06
N SER A 199 -1.01 3.12 -14.00
CA SER A 199 -0.26 2.64 -12.83
C SER A 199 -1.13 1.92 -11.79
N VAL A 200 -2.43 2.20 -11.73
CA VAL A 200 -3.29 1.78 -10.61
C VAL A 200 -3.64 0.30 -10.65
N GLU A 201 -4.06 -0.23 -11.79
CA GLU A 201 -4.25 -1.69 -11.91
C GLU A 201 -2.93 -2.45 -11.69
N ARG A 202 -1.82 -1.87 -12.14
CA ARG A 202 -0.48 -2.39 -11.88
C ARG A 202 -0.14 -2.41 -10.39
N ILE A 203 -0.46 -1.34 -9.63
CA ILE A 203 -0.12 -1.23 -8.20
C ILE A 203 -0.93 -2.25 -7.38
N VAL A 204 -2.22 -2.43 -7.68
CA VAL A 204 -3.06 -3.43 -6.98
C VAL A 204 -2.58 -4.85 -7.25
N ARG A 205 -2.25 -5.17 -8.49
CA ARG A 205 -1.68 -6.48 -8.88
C ARG A 205 -0.30 -6.70 -8.25
N LYS A 206 0.57 -5.70 -8.28
CA LYS A 206 1.92 -5.73 -7.69
C LYS A 206 1.89 -6.14 -6.22
N SER A 207 1.03 -5.53 -5.42
CA SER A 207 0.92 -5.89 -4.00
C SER A 207 0.40 -7.31 -3.77
N ALA A 208 -0.43 -7.85 -4.65
CA ALA A 208 -0.94 -9.22 -4.57
C ALA A 208 0.14 -10.27 -4.93
N VAL A 209 0.90 -10.03 -5.99
CA VAL A 209 1.99 -10.91 -6.44
C VAL A 209 3.10 -10.97 -5.39
N THR A 210 3.59 -9.82 -4.96
CA THR A 210 4.67 -9.75 -3.95
C THR A 210 4.24 -10.38 -2.61
N ARG A 211 3.00 -10.15 -2.16
CA ARG A 211 2.46 -10.79 -0.94
C ARG A 211 2.41 -12.31 -1.07
N ARG A 212 1.94 -12.82 -2.21
CA ARG A 212 1.88 -14.26 -2.46
C ARG A 212 3.27 -14.88 -2.39
N VAL A 213 4.25 -14.31 -3.08
CA VAL A 213 5.63 -14.82 -3.09
C VAL A 213 6.23 -14.77 -1.68
N LYS A 214 6.11 -13.66 -0.95
CA LYS A 214 6.58 -13.55 0.43
C LYS A 214 5.97 -14.61 1.35
N ARG A 215 4.66 -14.87 1.24
CA ARG A 215 3.98 -15.93 2.02
C ARG A 215 4.50 -17.32 1.71
N LEU A 216 4.67 -17.65 0.43
CA LEU A 216 5.21 -18.95 0.00
C LEU A 216 6.61 -19.21 0.60
N HIS A 217 7.42 -18.18 0.74
CA HIS A 217 8.76 -18.28 1.32
C HIS A 217 8.80 -18.07 2.84
N GLY A 218 7.65 -17.89 3.52
CA GLY A 218 7.58 -17.65 4.97
C GLY A 218 8.30 -16.39 5.41
N TYR A 219 8.36 -15.37 4.53
CA TYR A 219 9.09 -14.11 4.77
C TYR A 219 10.58 -14.32 5.12
N VAL A 220 11.18 -15.38 4.60
CA VAL A 220 12.62 -15.66 4.74
C VAL A 220 13.30 -15.38 3.41
N CYS A 221 14.42 -14.66 3.43
CA CYS A 221 15.18 -14.30 2.24
C CYS A 221 15.57 -15.55 1.43
N GLN A 222 15.29 -15.54 0.11
CA GLN A 222 15.62 -16.68 -0.78
C GLN A 222 17.13 -16.84 -1.00
N ILE A 223 17.93 -15.80 -0.76
CA ILE A 223 19.37 -15.78 -1.01
C ILE A 223 20.14 -16.07 0.30
N CYS A 224 20.17 -15.14 1.21
CA CYS A 224 20.96 -15.31 2.46
C CYS A 224 20.27 -16.19 3.50
N ARG A 225 18.99 -16.56 3.29
CA ARG A 225 18.20 -17.42 4.18
C ARG A 225 18.02 -16.87 5.61
N THR A 226 18.41 -15.63 5.84
CA THR A 226 18.29 -14.98 7.14
C THR A 226 16.85 -14.54 7.37
N PRO A 227 16.19 -14.96 8.46
CA PRO A 227 14.90 -14.43 8.86
C PRO A 227 15.12 -13.07 9.54
N LEU A 228 14.51 -12.01 9.03
CA LEU A 228 14.51 -10.72 9.69
C LEU A 228 13.30 -10.63 10.63
N ARG A 229 13.49 -10.96 11.89
CA ARG A 229 12.43 -10.90 12.90
C ARG A 229 12.17 -9.45 13.30
N ILE A 230 10.90 -9.03 13.26
CA ILE A 230 10.50 -7.64 13.52
C ILE A 230 9.67 -7.47 14.80
N ASN A 231 9.30 -8.56 15.46
CA ASN A 231 8.56 -8.50 16.73
C ASN A 231 8.83 -9.72 17.62
N SER A 232 8.35 -9.65 18.86
CA SER A 232 8.49 -10.71 19.87
C SER A 232 7.67 -11.97 19.54
N SER A 233 6.63 -11.88 18.68
CA SER A 233 5.85 -13.05 18.23
C SER A 233 6.56 -13.87 17.16
N GLY A 234 7.78 -13.47 16.76
CA GLY A 234 8.59 -14.22 15.79
C GLY A 234 8.21 -13.99 14.33
N LYS A 235 7.44 -12.96 14.02
CA LYS A 235 7.11 -12.62 12.63
C LYS A 235 8.35 -12.16 11.87
N ASN A 236 8.56 -12.72 10.69
CA ASN A 236 9.62 -12.34 9.77
C ASN A 236 9.18 -11.21 8.84
N TYR A 237 10.12 -10.37 8.45
CA TYR A 237 9.98 -9.36 7.41
C TYR A 237 10.80 -9.71 6.18
N ALA A 238 10.22 -9.51 5.00
CA ALA A 238 10.91 -9.59 3.71
C ALA A 238 10.24 -8.65 2.70
N GLU A 239 10.99 -8.28 1.69
CA GLU A 239 10.55 -7.45 0.58
C GLU A 239 10.29 -8.31 -0.66
N GLY A 240 9.38 -7.85 -1.52
CA GLY A 240 9.17 -8.45 -2.85
C GLY A 240 10.01 -7.71 -3.88
N ALA A 241 11.13 -8.29 -4.27
CA ALA A 241 12.07 -7.74 -5.22
C ALA A 241 11.78 -8.22 -6.63
N HIS A 242 11.58 -7.31 -7.60
CA HIS A 242 11.43 -7.69 -8.99
C HIS A 242 12.79 -7.89 -9.64
N ILE A 243 13.02 -9.07 -10.23
CA ILE A 243 14.26 -9.40 -10.95
C ILE A 243 14.43 -8.46 -12.15
N HIS A 244 13.40 -8.39 -12.99
CA HIS A 244 13.28 -7.43 -14.08
C HIS A 244 12.39 -6.29 -13.61
N ALA A 245 12.97 -5.12 -13.33
CA ALA A 245 12.29 -4.00 -12.68
C ALA A 245 11.02 -3.56 -13.45
N LEU A 246 9.95 -3.23 -12.69
CA LEU A 246 8.65 -2.86 -13.27
C LEU A 246 8.62 -1.51 -13.98
N GLY A 247 9.45 -0.60 -13.54
CA GLY A 247 9.45 0.79 -14.01
C GLY A 247 10.66 1.17 -14.82
N GLY A 248 10.66 2.43 -15.33
CA GLY A 248 11.77 2.97 -16.09
C GLY A 248 11.97 2.27 -17.43
N PRO A 249 13.21 2.25 -17.96
CA PRO A 249 13.51 1.69 -19.26
C PRO A 249 13.37 0.15 -19.32
N GLN A 250 13.28 -0.53 -18.18
CA GLN A 250 13.20 -1.99 -18.14
C GLN A 250 11.79 -2.53 -18.41
N GLY A 251 10.74 -1.96 -17.81
CA GLY A 251 9.34 -2.30 -18.08
C GLY A 251 8.94 -3.75 -17.83
N GLY A 252 9.52 -4.42 -16.82
CA GLY A 252 9.23 -5.81 -16.48
C GLY A 252 7.77 -6.04 -16.08
N PRO A 253 7.22 -7.26 -16.27
CA PRO A 253 5.84 -7.58 -15.87
C PRO A 253 5.75 -7.90 -14.37
N ASP A 254 4.57 -7.64 -13.79
CA ASP A 254 4.25 -8.00 -12.41
C ASP A 254 3.64 -9.41 -12.34
N VAL A 255 4.49 -10.39 -12.30
CA VAL A 255 4.13 -11.81 -12.24
C VAL A 255 5.01 -12.57 -11.24
N ASP A 256 4.49 -13.63 -10.63
CA ASP A 256 5.19 -14.43 -9.62
C ASP A 256 6.63 -14.79 -10.02
N GLY A 257 6.82 -15.24 -11.27
CA GLY A 257 8.12 -15.65 -11.78
C GLY A 257 9.15 -14.53 -11.96
N ASN A 258 8.73 -13.26 -11.78
CA ASN A 258 9.58 -12.08 -11.80
C ASN A 258 9.85 -11.50 -10.40
N VAL A 259 9.39 -12.13 -9.34
CA VAL A 259 9.50 -11.60 -7.96
C VAL A 259 10.29 -12.56 -7.09
N LEU A 260 11.17 -12.03 -6.26
CA LEU A 260 11.88 -12.75 -5.18
C LEU A 260 11.43 -12.25 -3.82
N CYS A 261 11.43 -13.12 -2.83
CA CYS A 261 11.30 -12.78 -1.42
C CYS A 261 12.71 -12.54 -0.84
N LEU A 262 13.07 -11.29 -0.60
CA LEU A 262 14.43 -10.91 -0.15
C LEU A 262 14.39 -10.13 1.16
N CYS A 263 15.49 -10.17 1.92
CA CYS A 263 15.74 -9.17 2.96
C CYS A 263 16.15 -7.84 2.31
N PRO A 264 16.06 -6.69 3.01
CA PRO A 264 16.41 -5.38 2.46
C PRO A 264 17.82 -5.33 1.87
N ASN A 265 18.80 -5.96 2.51
CA ASN A 265 20.19 -5.96 2.05
C ASN A 265 20.36 -6.68 0.70
N CYS A 266 19.77 -7.87 0.56
CA CYS A 266 19.81 -8.60 -0.72
C CYS A 266 19.01 -7.89 -1.80
N HIS A 267 17.88 -7.24 -1.45
CA HIS A 267 17.09 -6.45 -2.39
C HIS A 267 17.87 -5.26 -2.96
N VAL A 268 18.47 -4.45 -2.10
CA VAL A 268 19.31 -3.31 -2.54
C VAL A 268 20.46 -3.77 -3.45
N LYS A 269 21.13 -4.89 -3.10
CA LYS A 269 22.20 -5.44 -3.94
C LYS A 269 21.70 -5.90 -5.30
N LEU A 270 20.52 -6.52 -5.37
CA LEU A 270 19.89 -6.93 -6.63
C LEU A 270 19.55 -5.69 -7.49
N ASP A 271 18.90 -4.69 -6.91
CA ASP A 271 18.50 -3.46 -7.59
C ASP A 271 19.68 -2.63 -8.10
N ARG A 272 20.88 -2.87 -7.58
CA ARG A 272 22.12 -2.17 -7.96
C ARG A 272 23.07 -3.03 -8.79
N GLY A 273 22.67 -4.24 -9.19
CA GLY A 273 23.50 -5.16 -9.97
C GLY A 273 24.72 -5.70 -9.21
N ALA A 274 24.82 -5.43 -7.92
CA ALA A 274 25.85 -6.03 -7.06
C ALA A 274 25.57 -7.51 -6.77
N LEU A 275 24.31 -7.91 -6.93
CA LEU A 275 23.84 -9.29 -6.83
C LEU A 275 23.04 -9.60 -8.10
N TYR A 276 23.28 -10.79 -8.68
CA TYR A 276 22.53 -11.29 -9.83
C TYR A 276 22.24 -12.78 -9.71
N LEU A 277 21.38 -13.30 -10.57
CA LEU A 277 21.08 -14.71 -10.69
C LEU A 277 21.68 -15.28 -11.98
N THR A 278 22.14 -16.54 -11.91
CA THR A 278 22.54 -17.34 -13.07
C THR A 278 21.35 -18.13 -13.63
N ASP A 279 21.48 -18.70 -14.83
CA ASP A 279 20.41 -19.48 -15.47
C ASP A 279 20.10 -20.79 -14.71
N ASP A 280 21.06 -21.31 -13.95
CA ASP A 280 20.90 -22.46 -13.05
C ASP A 280 20.46 -22.07 -11.62
N PHE A 281 19.90 -20.86 -11.48
CA PHE A 281 19.35 -20.34 -10.23
C PHE A 281 20.35 -20.24 -9.07
N GLN A 282 21.60 -19.90 -9.37
CA GLN A 282 22.54 -19.48 -8.34
C GLN A 282 22.46 -17.96 -8.16
N ALA A 283 22.56 -17.50 -6.93
CA ALA A 283 22.71 -16.07 -6.62
C ALA A 283 24.19 -15.75 -6.42
N VAL A 284 24.70 -14.81 -7.19
CA VAL A 284 26.10 -14.36 -7.17
C VAL A 284 26.16 -12.97 -6.57
N ASP A 285 26.77 -12.81 -5.41
CA ASP A 285 27.12 -11.54 -4.80
C ASP A 285 28.55 -11.16 -5.25
N ARG A 286 28.64 -10.18 -6.14
CA ARG A 286 29.88 -9.77 -6.82
C ARG A 286 30.91 -9.17 -5.86
N PHE A 287 30.42 -8.61 -4.74
CA PHE A 287 31.21 -7.82 -3.80
C PHE A 287 31.04 -8.34 -2.36
N ALA A 288 30.92 -9.66 -2.20
CA ALA A 288 30.65 -10.26 -0.89
C ALA A 288 31.82 -10.15 0.08
N ALA A 289 33.05 -10.26 -0.42
CA ALA A 289 34.28 -10.17 0.37
C ALA A 289 35.46 -9.74 -0.52
N GLU A 290 36.59 -9.36 0.11
CA GLU A 290 37.85 -9.07 -0.60
C GLU A 290 38.39 -10.30 -1.36
N SER A 291 38.03 -11.49 -0.95
CA SER A 291 38.41 -12.77 -1.57
C SER A 291 37.66 -13.11 -2.87
N GLY A 292 36.69 -12.29 -3.26
CA GLY A 292 35.94 -12.48 -4.51
C GLY A 292 34.43 -12.69 -4.33
N PRO A 293 33.74 -13.03 -5.42
CA PRO A 293 32.28 -13.22 -5.41
C PRO A 293 31.86 -14.43 -4.57
N SER A 294 30.72 -14.29 -3.89
CA SER A 294 30.05 -15.39 -3.19
C SER A 294 28.91 -15.95 -4.03
N VAL A 295 28.84 -17.26 -4.18
CA VAL A 295 27.80 -17.96 -4.96
C VAL A 295 26.99 -18.85 -4.03
N VAL A 296 25.67 -18.69 -4.01
CA VAL A 296 24.76 -19.51 -3.22
C VAL A 296 23.55 -19.93 -4.03
N PRO A 297 23.02 -21.16 -3.85
CA PRO A 297 21.83 -21.60 -4.56
C PRO A 297 20.60 -20.80 -4.08
N LEU A 298 19.80 -20.32 -5.03
CA LEU A 298 18.52 -19.66 -4.75
C LEU A 298 17.58 -20.64 -4.06
N ARG A 299 17.02 -20.28 -2.93
CA ARG A 299 16.02 -21.11 -2.26
C ARG A 299 14.73 -21.12 -3.06
N MET A 300 14.32 -22.30 -3.50
CA MET A 300 13.06 -22.53 -4.20
C MET A 300 12.05 -23.21 -3.26
N VAL A 301 10.76 -22.97 -3.47
CA VAL A 301 9.66 -23.62 -2.75
C VAL A 301 8.59 -24.06 -3.74
N SER A 302 7.82 -25.08 -3.38
CA SER A 302 6.67 -25.52 -4.18
C SER A 302 5.68 -24.37 -4.36
N GLY A 303 5.17 -24.21 -5.58
CA GLY A 303 4.21 -23.14 -5.92
C GLY A 303 4.84 -21.78 -6.30
N HIS A 304 6.17 -21.65 -6.27
CA HIS A 304 6.88 -20.47 -6.78
C HIS A 304 7.97 -20.88 -7.78
N ARG A 305 7.86 -20.41 -9.02
CA ARG A 305 8.82 -20.68 -10.10
C ARG A 305 9.36 -19.40 -10.70
N VAL A 306 10.62 -19.12 -10.45
CA VAL A 306 11.38 -18.03 -11.09
C VAL A 306 11.58 -18.34 -12.57
N GLN A 307 11.46 -17.33 -13.45
CA GLN A 307 11.61 -17.52 -14.89
C GLN A 307 12.94 -16.94 -15.37
N GLU A 308 13.73 -17.76 -16.07
CA GLU A 308 15.06 -17.41 -16.61
C GLU A 308 15.06 -16.16 -17.46
N ARG A 309 14.00 -15.90 -18.22
CA ARG A 309 13.90 -14.69 -19.06
C ARG A 309 14.07 -13.37 -18.26
N PHE A 310 13.62 -13.35 -17.01
CA PHE A 310 13.78 -12.17 -16.15
C PHE A 310 15.19 -12.08 -15.58
N ILE A 311 15.79 -13.22 -15.26
CA ILE A 311 17.19 -13.33 -14.85
C ILE A 311 18.09 -12.77 -15.96
N ARG A 312 17.91 -13.22 -17.18
CA ARG A 312 18.68 -12.74 -18.37
C ARG A 312 18.43 -11.26 -18.64
N ALA A 313 17.19 -10.77 -18.45
CA ALA A 313 16.89 -9.34 -18.61
C ALA A 313 17.63 -8.48 -17.57
N HIS A 314 17.67 -8.92 -16.31
CA HIS A 314 18.41 -8.26 -15.24
C HIS A 314 19.90 -8.21 -15.54
N ARG A 315 20.53 -9.34 -15.93
CA ARG A 315 21.95 -9.39 -16.29
C ARG A 315 22.29 -8.45 -17.45
N ARG A 316 21.46 -8.46 -18.51
CA ARG A 316 21.66 -7.56 -19.66
C ARG A 316 21.59 -6.10 -19.25
N PHE A 317 20.65 -5.73 -18.41
CA PHE A 317 20.54 -4.35 -17.94
C PHE A 317 21.78 -3.87 -17.19
N TRP A 318 22.38 -4.76 -16.38
CA TRP A 318 23.59 -4.46 -15.62
C TRP A 318 24.90 -4.80 -16.35
N ASN A 319 24.84 -5.11 -17.66
CA ASN A 319 26.00 -5.53 -18.46
C ASN A 319 26.81 -6.67 -17.82
N ILE A 320 26.12 -7.62 -17.18
CA ILE A 320 26.73 -8.81 -16.61
C ILE A 320 26.79 -9.87 -17.70
N LEU A 321 27.98 -10.14 -18.23
CA LEU A 321 28.20 -11.09 -19.29
C LEU A 321 28.04 -12.52 -18.79
N ASP A 322 27.43 -13.38 -19.62
CA ASP A 322 27.31 -14.81 -19.34
C ASP A 322 28.72 -15.43 -19.36
N GLY A 323 29.23 -15.85 -18.21
CA GLY A 323 30.36 -16.76 -18.12
C GLY A 323 31.76 -16.16 -17.83
N VAL A 324 31.88 -14.92 -17.38
CA VAL A 324 33.21 -14.37 -17.02
C VAL A 324 33.12 -13.65 -15.67
N ASP A 325 33.20 -14.39 -14.60
CA ASP A 325 33.69 -13.93 -13.27
C ASP A 325 33.77 -15.13 -12.28
N ALA A 326 34.16 -16.30 -12.79
CA ALA A 326 34.54 -17.46 -11.96
C ALA A 326 35.95 -17.93 -12.35
N SER A 327 36.92 -17.00 -12.28
CA SER A 327 38.35 -17.36 -12.33
C SER A 327 39.14 -16.50 -11.38
#